data_67d2646ade407b2397ab592fcc40e8d7
#
_entry.id   67d2646ade407b2397ab592fcc40e8d7
#
_cell.length_a   1.000
_cell.length_b   1.000
_cell.length_c   1.000
_cell.angle_alpha   90.00
_cell.angle_beta   90.00
_cell.angle_gamma   90.00
#
_symmetry.space_group_name_H-M   'P 1'
#
loop_
_entity.id
_entity.type
_entity.pdbx_description
1 polymer ?
#
loop_
_entity_poly.entity_id
_entity_poly.type
_entity_poly.pdbx_seq_one_letter_code
_entity_poly.pdbx_strand_id
1 'polypeptide(L)'
;KRRPLTAGELKRLSAACWHKNDDLRHLLAMLLDKGMRLSEAAGLHVSDIHLDHEFPFVEVRPNKARRLKTSNSKRIIPLVGDSLWAAQQVTETQQGYCFPRYARDGYCNGNSASAALGKWMKTYCEDGATVHGIRHAFRDRLRAVNAPVDLIDQLGGWSAKSVGQSYGSGF
;
A
#
# COMPACT_ATOMS: atom_id res chain seq x y z
N LYS A 1 -18.80 -7.24 7.88
CA LYS A 1 -17.56 -7.03 8.68
C LYS A 1 -16.37 -7.12 7.74
N ARG A 2 -15.49 -6.14 7.79
CA ARG A 2 -14.25 -6.17 6.97
C ARG A 2 -13.38 -7.34 7.45
N ARG A 3 -12.91 -8.16 6.53
CA ARG A 3 -12.05 -9.30 6.82
C ARG A 3 -10.69 -9.15 6.10
N PRO A 4 -9.63 -9.83 6.57
CA PRO A 4 -8.41 -9.96 5.77
C PRO A 4 -8.71 -10.78 4.49
N LEU A 5 -7.97 -10.50 3.43
CA LEU A 5 -7.99 -11.33 2.23
C LEU A 5 -7.23 -12.62 2.49
N THR A 6 -7.70 -13.71 1.88
CA THR A 6 -7.00 -14.99 1.93
C THR A 6 -5.78 -15.01 1.00
N ALA A 7 -4.86 -15.93 1.22
CA ALA A 7 -3.69 -16.12 0.34
C ALA A 7 -4.11 -16.41 -1.12
N GLY A 8 -5.17 -17.19 -1.31
CA GLY A 8 -5.72 -17.49 -2.64
C GLY A 8 -6.27 -16.25 -3.34
N GLU A 9 -6.99 -15.39 -2.62
CA GLU A 9 -7.51 -14.12 -3.14
C GLU A 9 -6.36 -13.17 -3.53
N LEU A 10 -5.35 -13.02 -2.67
CA LEU A 10 -4.17 -12.21 -2.97
C LEU A 10 -3.44 -12.69 -4.23
N LYS A 11 -3.29 -14.00 -4.38
CA LYS A 11 -2.65 -14.62 -5.55
C LYS A 11 -3.45 -14.37 -6.84
N ARG A 12 -4.78 -14.51 -6.80
CA ARG A 12 -5.65 -14.21 -7.95
C ARG A 12 -5.59 -12.74 -8.34
N LEU A 13 -5.63 -11.84 -7.37
CA LEU A 13 -5.52 -10.40 -7.61
C LEU A 13 -4.15 -10.03 -8.20
N SER A 14 -3.07 -10.60 -7.69
CA SER A 14 -1.71 -10.42 -8.24
C SER A 14 -1.67 -10.78 -9.72
N ALA A 15 -2.07 -12.01 -10.07
CA ALA A 15 -2.08 -12.47 -11.46
C ALA A 15 -2.95 -11.57 -12.36
N ALA A 16 -4.13 -11.17 -11.90
CA ALA A 16 -5.03 -10.31 -12.65
C ALA A 16 -4.48 -8.90 -12.84
N CYS A 17 -3.76 -8.35 -11.85
CA CYS A 17 -3.09 -7.06 -11.97
C CYS A 17 -2.01 -7.08 -13.06
N TRP A 18 -1.16 -8.10 -13.05
CA TRP A 18 -0.12 -8.26 -14.07
C TRP A 18 -0.69 -8.45 -15.48
N HIS A 19 -1.76 -9.22 -15.60
CA HIS A 19 -2.42 -9.46 -16.88
C HIS A 19 -3.02 -8.17 -17.46
N LYS A 20 -3.76 -7.39 -16.65
CA LYS A 20 -4.44 -6.18 -17.11
C LYS A 20 -3.48 -5.00 -17.27
N ASN A 21 -2.49 -4.88 -16.43
CA ASN A 21 -1.36 -3.96 -16.52
C ASN A 21 -1.76 -2.51 -16.88
N ASP A 22 -2.59 -1.88 -16.07
CA ASP A 22 -3.01 -0.49 -16.18
C ASP A 22 -2.82 0.29 -14.87
N ASP A 23 -3.12 1.59 -14.87
CA ASP A 23 -2.91 2.48 -13.72
C ASP A 23 -3.64 2.01 -12.45
N LEU A 24 -4.89 1.58 -12.58
CA LEU A 24 -5.69 1.13 -11.44
C LEU A 24 -5.15 -0.18 -10.85
N ARG A 25 -4.65 -1.09 -11.70
CA ARG A 25 -4.03 -2.35 -11.25
C ARG A 25 -2.63 -2.12 -10.69
N HIS A 26 -1.89 -1.14 -11.18
CA HIS A 26 -0.64 -0.72 -10.54
C HIS A 26 -0.89 -0.17 -9.14
N LEU A 27 -1.96 0.62 -8.95
CA LEU A 27 -2.34 1.10 -7.62
C LEU A 27 -2.68 -0.06 -6.67
N LEU A 28 -3.45 -1.06 -7.12
CA LEU A 28 -3.74 -2.24 -6.31
C LEU A 28 -2.48 -3.06 -6.01
N ALA A 29 -1.64 -3.30 -7.02
CA ALA A 29 -0.40 -4.05 -6.85
C ALA A 29 0.55 -3.38 -5.84
N MET A 30 0.55 -2.04 -5.78
CA MET A 30 1.29 -1.28 -4.77
C MET A 30 0.84 -1.61 -3.34
N LEU A 31 -0.40 -2.07 -3.16
CA LEU A 31 -0.97 -2.39 -1.85
C LEU A 31 -0.82 -3.86 -1.45
N LEU A 32 -0.69 -4.79 -2.42
CA LEU A 32 -0.86 -6.24 -2.17
C LEU A 32 0.13 -6.81 -1.14
N ASP A 33 1.36 -6.30 -1.10
CA ASP A 33 2.40 -6.72 -0.17
C ASP A 33 2.91 -5.58 0.72
N LYS A 34 2.03 -4.60 0.96
CA LYS A 34 2.28 -3.44 1.81
C LYS A 34 1.14 -3.24 2.81
N GLY A 35 1.49 -2.74 3.96
CA GLY A 35 0.52 -2.30 4.95
C GLY A 35 0.02 -0.86 4.73
N MET A 36 0.15 -0.32 3.53
CA MET A 36 -0.29 1.05 3.21
C MET A 36 -1.80 1.21 3.24
N ARG A 37 -2.26 2.40 3.61
CA ARG A 37 -3.65 2.81 3.34
C ARG A 37 -3.79 3.16 1.86
N LEU A 38 -4.98 2.95 1.30
CA LEU A 38 -5.24 3.26 -0.11
C LEU A 38 -4.94 4.74 -0.44
N SER A 39 -5.31 5.67 0.42
CA SER A 39 -5.01 7.10 0.22
C SER A 39 -3.50 7.41 0.26
N GLU A 40 -2.73 6.65 1.02
CA GLU A 40 -1.26 6.77 1.03
C GLU A 40 -0.69 6.38 -0.34
N ALA A 41 -1.12 5.25 -0.88
CA ALA A 41 -0.70 4.79 -2.21
C ALA A 41 -1.23 5.68 -3.35
N ALA A 42 -2.52 6.03 -3.32
CA ALA A 42 -3.13 6.88 -4.34
C ALA A 42 -2.49 8.27 -4.44
N GLY A 43 -1.98 8.79 -3.32
CA GLY A 43 -1.33 10.11 -3.25
C GLY A 43 0.18 10.09 -3.43
N LEU A 44 0.79 8.97 -3.83
CA LEU A 44 2.23 8.89 -4.05
C LEU A 44 2.68 9.79 -5.21
N HIS A 45 3.81 10.44 -5.01
CA HIS A 45 4.57 11.12 -6.05
C HIS A 45 5.76 10.23 -6.47
N VAL A 46 6.22 10.33 -7.70
CA VAL A 46 7.36 9.51 -8.17
C VAL A 46 8.62 9.74 -7.36
N SER A 47 8.79 10.93 -6.77
CA SER A 47 9.91 11.24 -5.86
C SER A 47 9.86 10.48 -4.53
N ASP A 48 8.74 9.82 -4.21
CA ASP A 48 8.60 8.95 -3.04
C ASP A 48 9.11 7.52 -3.31
N ILE A 49 9.38 7.18 -4.57
CA ILE A 49 9.81 5.85 -5.00
C ILE A 49 11.31 5.87 -5.26
N HIS A 50 12.04 5.02 -4.56
CA HIS A 50 13.50 4.92 -4.62
C HIS A 50 13.91 3.54 -5.15
N LEU A 51 14.05 3.44 -6.50
CA LEU A 51 14.42 2.20 -7.17
C LEU A 51 15.94 2.04 -7.30
N ASP A 52 16.67 3.13 -7.39
CA ASP A 52 18.13 3.15 -7.47
C ASP A 52 18.74 3.07 -6.06
N HIS A 53 18.53 1.92 -5.42
CA HIS A 53 19.00 1.59 -4.08
C HIS A 53 19.17 0.08 -3.97
N GLU A 54 20.14 -0.38 -3.15
CA GLU A 54 20.35 -1.81 -2.90
C GLU A 54 19.05 -2.51 -2.44
N PHE A 55 18.28 -1.84 -1.58
CA PHE A 55 16.97 -2.27 -1.15
C PHE A 55 15.93 -1.22 -1.59
N PRO A 56 15.31 -1.35 -2.77
CA PRO A 56 14.29 -0.40 -3.24
C PRO A 56 13.18 -0.20 -2.22
N PHE A 57 12.73 1.03 -2.06
CA PHE A 57 11.70 1.37 -1.06
C PHE A 57 10.79 2.50 -1.54
N VAL A 58 9.63 2.59 -0.90
CA VAL A 58 8.70 3.71 -1.01
C VAL A 58 8.65 4.47 0.30
N GLU A 59 8.60 5.78 0.20
CA GLU A 59 8.52 6.70 1.34
C GLU A 59 7.09 7.21 1.49
N VAL A 60 6.45 6.87 2.61
CA VAL A 60 5.14 7.42 2.96
C VAL A 60 5.36 8.69 3.76
N ARG A 61 5.04 9.84 3.17
CA ARG A 61 5.20 11.16 3.77
C ARG A 61 4.07 12.10 3.33
N PRO A 62 3.78 13.19 4.08
CA PRO A 62 2.83 14.19 3.62
C PRO A 62 3.33 14.84 2.33
N ASN A 63 2.41 15.20 1.45
CA ASN A 63 2.70 15.96 0.24
C ASN A 63 1.56 16.94 -0.07
N LYS A 64 1.66 17.66 -1.18
CA LYS A 64 0.65 18.64 -1.60
C LYS A 64 -0.71 18.02 -1.94
N ALA A 65 -0.76 16.73 -2.30
CA ALA A 65 -2.02 16.06 -2.62
C ALA A 65 -2.79 15.65 -1.37
N ARG A 66 -2.07 15.23 -0.30
CA ARG A 66 -2.73 14.68 0.89
C ARG A 66 -1.90 14.83 2.15
N ARG A 67 -2.60 14.89 3.29
CA ARG A 67 -2.02 14.72 4.63
C ARG A 67 -1.96 13.25 5.00
N LEU A 68 -1.15 12.90 5.99
CA LEU A 68 -1.19 11.59 6.63
C LEU A 68 -2.19 11.59 7.79
N LYS A 69 -2.81 10.43 8.03
CA LYS A 69 -3.83 10.31 9.08
C LYS A 69 -3.26 10.52 10.49
N THR A 70 -2.03 10.08 10.73
CA THR A 70 -1.33 10.18 12.02
C THR A 70 0.15 10.46 11.78
N SER A 71 0.86 10.96 12.80
CA SER A 71 2.32 11.15 12.76
C SER A 71 3.08 9.86 12.48
N ASN A 72 2.63 8.73 13.05
CA ASN A 72 3.22 7.40 12.84
C ASN A 72 3.02 6.85 11.42
N SER A 73 2.22 7.54 10.59
CA SER A 73 2.04 7.14 9.21
C SER A 73 3.26 7.44 8.32
N LYS A 74 4.11 8.40 8.71
CA LYS A 74 5.37 8.70 8.00
C LYS A 74 6.36 7.56 8.22
N ARG A 75 6.78 6.91 7.14
CA ARG A 75 7.64 5.73 7.19
C ARG A 75 8.22 5.36 5.83
N ILE A 76 9.20 4.47 5.86
CA ILE A 76 9.78 3.82 4.69
C ILE A 76 9.30 2.37 4.66
N ILE A 77 8.91 1.88 3.49
CA ILE A 77 8.46 0.48 3.30
C ILE A 77 9.24 -0.12 2.13
N PRO A 78 9.90 -1.27 2.31
CA PRO A 78 10.59 -1.95 1.21
C PRO A 78 9.64 -2.28 0.05
N LEU A 79 10.12 -2.13 -1.17
CA LEU A 79 9.43 -2.54 -2.39
C LEU A 79 9.85 -3.95 -2.75
N VAL A 80 8.90 -4.86 -2.82
CA VAL A 80 9.11 -6.27 -3.16
C VAL A 80 7.95 -6.77 -4.03
N GLY A 81 8.17 -7.84 -4.80
CA GLY A 81 7.11 -8.52 -5.53
C GLY A 81 6.23 -7.58 -6.37
N ASP A 82 4.92 -7.65 -6.15
CA ASP A 82 3.93 -6.87 -6.90
C ASP A 82 4.13 -5.35 -6.76
N SER A 83 4.47 -4.88 -5.58
CA SER A 83 4.70 -3.45 -5.35
C SER A 83 5.97 -2.95 -6.05
N LEU A 84 7.02 -3.75 -6.13
CA LEU A 84 8.21 -3.42 -6.89
C LEU A 84 7.90 -3.33 -8.39
N TRP A 85 7.18 -4.30 -8.92
CA TRP A 85 6.70 -4.26 -10.30
C TRP A 85 5.86 -3.01 -10.59
N ALA A 86 4.88 -2.71 -9.74
CA ALA A 86 4.04 -1.52 -9.89
C ALA A 86 4.86 -0.23 -9.84
N ALA A 87 5.82 -0.12 -8.92
CA ALA A 87 6.70 1.02 -8.81
C ALA A 87 7.55 1.23 -10.08
N GLN A 88 8.07 0.16 -10.66
CA GLN A 88 8.78 0.20 -11.94
C GLN A 88 7.89 0.69 -13.07
N GLN A 89 6.65 0.19 -13.17
CA GLN A 89 5.70 0.60 -14.20
C GLN A 89 5.33 2.09 -14.08
N VAL A 90 4.99 2.57 -12.90
CA VAL A 90 4.57 3.97 -12.73
C VAL A 90 5.71 4.96 -12.91
N THR A 91 6.92 4.64 -12.50
CA THR A 91 8.08 5.54 -12.67
C THR A 91 8.58 5.63 -14.10
N GLU A 92 8.30 4.63 -14.94
CA GLU A 92 8.56 4.70 -16.39
C GLU A 92 7.59 5.64 -17.12
N THR A 93 6.35 5.77 -16.65
CA THR A 93 5.27 6.48 -17.35
C THR A 93 4.91 7.83 -16.75
N GLN A 94 5.20 8.07 -15.46
CA GLN A 94 4.83 9.28 -14.74
C GLN A 94 6.05 10.08 -14.31
N GLN A 95 5.93 11.41 -14.32
CA GLN A 95 6.96 12.34 -13.84
C GLN A 95 6.53 13.11 -12.57
N GLY A 96 5.25 13.10 -12.25
CA GLY A 96 4.65 13.76 -11.10
C GLY A 96 4.02 12.76 -10.13
N TYR A 97 2.73 12.87 -9.91
CA TYR A 97 2.00 11.87 -9.12
C TYR A 97 1.96 10.52 -9.83
N CYS A 98 2.10 9.45 -9.06
CA CYS A 98 2.06 8.08 -9.60
C CYS A 98 0.70 7.72 -10.20
N PHE A 99 -0.37 8.28 -9.63
CA PHE A 99 -1.76 8.00 -10.03
C PHE A 99 -2.52 9.31 -10.24
N PRO A 100 -2.25 10.05 -11.36
CA PRO A 100 -2.79 11.41 -11.57
C PRO A 100 -4.32 11.44 -11.72
N ARG A 101 -4.96 10.30 -12.00
CA ARG A 101 -6.42 10.17 -11.95
C ARG A 101 -6.96 10.45 -10.55
N TYR A 102 -6.21 10.12 -9.50
CA TYR A 102 -6.64 10.19 -8.10
C TYR A 102 -5.93 11.24 -7.27
N ALA A 103 -4.82 11.80 -7.77
CA ALA A 103 -4.02 12.75 -7.01
C ALA A 103 -3.48 13.89 -7.88
N ARG A 104 -3.57 15.11 -7.36
CA ARG A 104 -2.93 16.33 -7.82
C ARG A 104 -2.73 17.27 -6.64
N ASP A 105 -2.03 18.38 -6.82
CA ASP A 105 -1.88 19.37 -5.77
C ASP A 105 -3.23 19.79 -5.19
N GLY A 106 -3.37 19.70 -3.88
CA GLY A 106 -4.60 20.03 -3.17
C GLY A 106 -5.72 19.00 -3.25
N TYR A 107 -5.49 17.84 -3.88
CA TYR A 107 -6.54 16.84 -4.09
C TYR A 107 -6.01 15.41 -4.06
N CYS A 108 -6.68 14.55 -3.30
CA CYS A 108 -6.49 13.10 -3.36
C CYS A 108 -7.84 12.39 -3.14
N ASN A 109 -8.31 11.64 -4.12
CA ASN A 109 -9.59 10.95 -4.08
C ASN A 109 -9.42 9.43 -3.92
N GLY A 110 -9.03 9.01 -2.74
CA GLY A 110 -8.95 7.58 -2.38
C GLY A 110 -10.30 6.87 -2.41
N ASN A 111 -11.42 7.57 -2.18
CA ASN A 111 -12.76 6.97 -2.20
C ASN A 111 -13.15 6.50 -3.61
N SER A 112 -12.84 7.28 -4.63
CA SER A 112 -13.09 6.90 -6.03
C SER A 112 -12.26 5.67 -6.42
N ALA A 113 -10.99 5.64 -6.05
CA ALA A 113 -10.12 4.48 -6.26
C ALA A 113 -10.66 3.25 -5.51
N SER A 114 -11.09 3.42 -4.26
CA SER A 114 -11.68 2.34 -3.45
C SER A 114 -12.93 1.75 -4.09
N ALA A 115 -13.81 2.60 -4.61
CA ALA A 115 -15.04 2.15 -5.27
C ALA A 115 -14.74 1.36 -6.56
N ALA A 116 -13.84 1.86 -7.40
CA ALA A 116 -13.44 1.19 -8.64
C ALA A 116 -12.75 -0.16 -8.37
N LEU A 117 -11.81 -0.19 -7.44
CA LEU A 117 -11.12 -1.42 -7.05
C LEU A 117 -12.06 -2.41 -6.36
N GLY A 118 -12.93 -1.95 -5.46
CA GLY A 118 -13.90 -2.79 -4.77
C GLY A 118 -14.85 -3.49 -5.74
N LYS A 119 -15.31 -2.77 -6.76
CA LYS A 119 -16.16 -3.36 -7.83
C LYS A 119 -15.40 -4.44 -8.60
N TRP A 120 -14.17 -4.15 -9.02
CA TRP A 120 -13.35 -5.08 -9.79
C TRP A 120 -12.94 -6.32 -8.98
N MET A 121 -12.60 -6.14 -7.71
CA MET A 121 -12.19 -7.23 -6.82
C MET A 121 -13.26 -8.31 -6.64
N LYS A 122 -14.55 -7.98 -6.78
CA LYS A 122 -15.65 -8.95 -6.69
C LYS A 122 -15.54 -10.09 -7.69
N THR A 123 -14.83 -9.89 -8.80
CA THR A 123 -14.58 -10.95 -9.79
C THR A 123 -13.58 -12.01 -9.29
N TYR A 124 -12.72 -11.65 -8.35
CA TYR A 124 -11.59 -12.47 -7.90
C TYR A 124 -11.66 -12.88 -6.43
N CYS A 125 -12.53 -12.25 -5.68
CA CYS A 125 -12.62 -12.42 -4.23
C CYS A 125 -14.05 -12.76 -3.81
N GLU A 126 -14.16 -13.49 -2.71
CA GLU A 126 -15.43 -13.79 -2.07
C GLU A 126 -16.00 -12.57 -1.33
N ASP A 127 -17.25 -12.67 -0.94
CA ASP A 127 -17.96 -11.61 -0.22
C ASP A 127 -17.21 -11.13 1.04
N GLY A 128 -17.29 -9.83 1.28
CA GLY A 128 -16.62 -9.18 2.40
C GLY A 128 -15.17 -8.79 2.15
N ALA A 129 -14.58 -9.14 0.98
CA ALA A 129 -13.28 -8.64 0.58
C ALA A 129 -13.35 -7.14 0.26
N THR A 130 -12.39 -6.38 0.78
CA THR A 130 -12.26 -4.95 0.55
C THR A 130 -10.80 -4.58 0.33
N VAL A 131 -10.53 -3.43 -0.29
CA VAL A 131 -9.16 -2.92 -0.42
C VAL A 131 -8.48 -2.80 0.95
N HIS A 132 -9.22 -2.37 1.97
CA HIS A 132 -8.69 -2.29 3.35
C HIS A 132 -8.35 -3.67 3.94
N GLY A 133 -9.04 -4.72 3.51
CA GLY A 133 -8.76 -6.11 3.90
C GLY A 133 -7.35 -6.58 3.48
N ILE A 134 -6.77 -5.99 2.44
CA ILE A 134 -5.38 -6.24 2.03
C ILE A 134 -4.41 -5.83 3.14
N ARG A 135 -4.64 -4.68 3.75
CA ARG A 135 -3.83 -4.18 4.87
C ARG A 135 -3.95 -5.09 6.12
N HIS A 136 -5.12 -5.65 6.37
CA HIS A 136 -5.29 -6.67 7.41
C HIS A 136 -4.52 -7.95 7.08
N ALA A 137 -4.62 -8.43 5.84
CA ALA A 137 -3.89 -9.61 5.39
C ALA A 137 -2.36 -9.43 5.49
N PHE A 138 -1.84 -8.25 5.18
CA PHE A 138 -0.42 -7.94 5.36
C PHE A 138 0.02 -8.11 6.82
N ARG A 139 -0.75 -7.59 7.76
CA ARG A 139 -0.47 -7.74 9.20
C ARG A 139 -0.47 -9.20 9.62
N ASP A 140 -1.46 -9.97 9.17
CA ASP A 140 -1.58 -11.40 9.51
C ASP A 140 -0.43 -12.21 8.92
N ARG A 141 0.01 -11.90 7.69
CA ARG A 141 1.17 -12.54 7.05
C ARG A 141 2.47 -12.27 7.80
N LEU A 142 2.70 -11.05 8.29
CA LEU A 142 3.86 -10.73 9.10
C LEU A 142 3.83 -11.46 10.44
N ARG A 143 2.65 -11.59 11.07
CA ARG A 143 2.48 -12.39 12.29
C ARG A 143 2.75 -13.87 12.05
N ALA A 144 2.31 -14.40 10.93
CA ALA A 144 2.51 -15.81 10.57
C ALA A 144 3.99 -16.19 10.43
N VAL A 145 4.86 -15.24 10.12
CA VAL A 145 6.32 -15.44 10.07
C VAL A 145 7.03 -14.96 11.34
N ASN A 146 6.27 -14.72 12.41
CA ASN A 146 6.78 -14.24 13.69
C ASN A 146 7.62 -12.94 13.62
N ALA A 147 7.25 -12.04 12.72
CA ALA A 147 7.89 -10.73 12.64
C ALA A 147 7.72 -9.97 13.98
N PRO A 148 8.74 -9.24 14.46
CA PRO A 148 8.62 -8.43 15.68
C PRO A 148 7.45 -7.46 15.60
N VAL A 149 6.70 -7.29 16.70
CA VAL A 149 5.51 -6.41 16.73
C VAL A 149 5.86 -4.98 16.37
N ASP A 150 7.00 -4.47 16.83
CA ASP A 150 7.46 -3.12 16.51
C ASP A 150 7.71 -2.93 15.02
N LEU A 151 8.29 -3.92 14.36
CA LEU A 151 8.49 -3.93 12.92
C LEU A 151 7.15 -3.95 12.17
N ILE A 152 6.21 -4.79 12.60
CA ILE A 152 4.85 -4.85 12.03
C ILE A 152 4.20 -3.47 12.13
N ASP A 153 4.21 -2.86 13.32
CA ASP A 153 3.59 -1.57 13.56
C ASP A 153 4.26 -0.46 12.76
N GLN A 154 5.58 -0.47 12.65
CA GLN A 154 6.33 0.48 11.84
C GLN A 154 5.97 0.37 10.35
N LEU A 155 6.02 -0.83 9.77
CA LEU A 155 5.70 -1.05 8.35
C LEU A 155 4.27 -0.64 8.00
N GLY A 156 3.33 -0.93 8.87
CA GLY A 156 1.92 -0.56 8.67
C GLY A 156 1.56 0.87 9.08
N GLY A 157 2.43 1.57 9.79
CA GLY A 157 2.10 2.88 10.38
C GLY A 157 0.98 2.74 11.42
N TRP A 158 1.00 1.67 12.21
CA TRP A 158 0.12 1.49 13.36
C TRP A 158 0.75 2.11 14.61
N SER A 159 -0.08 2.60 15.52
CA SER A 159 0.40 3.13 16.80
C SER A 159 0.85 1.99 17.72
N ALA A 160 1.91 2.22 18.48
CA ALA A 160 2.31 1.32 19.56
C ALA A 160 1.17 1.16 20.59
N LYS A 161 0.92 -0.07 20.99
CA LYS A 161 -0.15 -0.39 21.96
C LYS A 161 0.28 -0.34 23.41
N SER A 162 1.58 -0.27 23.67
CA SER A 162 2.16 -0.25 25.01
C SER A 162 3.24 0.81 25.16
N VAL A 163 3.47 1.25 26.38
CA VAL A 163 4.54 2.22 26.72
C VAL A 163 5.91 1.66 26.31
N GLY A 164 6.15 0.36 26.48
CA GLY A 164 7.40 -0.29 26.06
C GLY A 164 7.68 -0.20 24.57
N GLN A 165 6.64 -0.20 23.73
CA GLN A 165 6.76 -0.04 22.28
C GLN A 165 7.02 1.40 21.82
N SER A 166 6.92 2.38 22.72
CA SER A 166 7.23 3.78 22.43
C SER A 166 8.71 4.14 22.67
N TYR A 167 9.47 3.24 23.31
CA TYR A 167 10.91 3.41 23.51
C TYR A 167 11.70 2.83 22.34
N GLY A 168 12.78 3.52 21.97
CA GLY A 168 13.65 3.12 20.86
C GLY A 168 13.41 3.94 19.59
N SER A 169 14.33 3.79 18.64
CA SER A 169 14.32 4.53 17.36
C SER A 169 13.62 3.80 16.21
N GLY A 170 13.07 2.62 16.46
CA GLY A 170 12.51 1.76 15.43
C GLY A 170 13.56 0.99 14.62
N PHE A 171 13.15 0.34 13.54
CA PHE A 171 13.99 -0.43 12.64
C PHE A 171 14.36 0.37 11.40
#